data_a839bf6352609630aa7a6df2956b4563
#
_entry.id   a839bf6352609630aa7a6df2956b4563
#
_cell.length_a   1.000
_cell.length_b   1.000
_cell.length_c   1.000
_cell.angle_alpha   90.00
_cell.angle_beta   90.00
_cell.angle_gamma   90.00
#
_symmetry.space_group_name_H-M   'P 1'
#
loop_
_entity.id
_entity.type
_entity.pdbx_description
1 polymer ?
#
loop_
_entity_poly.entity_id
_entity_poly.type
_entity_poly.pdbx_seq_one_letter_code
_entity_poly.pdbx_strand_id
1 'polypeptide(L)'
;MNEAPSLPKIAAIVLAAGMSTRMGRAKALLSWGGSPLVRHQVITLTSQPEITLVVVVVGHRRKEVTDAIQGTSAHTIVNRKYREGRATSLVAGALALADIGSTAVMVVNVDQPLAPEILRPLIRASGARSQALLRPSYLSKPGHPIILPADIAPELKLATDADFGLRAIVKRHSERISHVAVESELAVLNLNTTSEFDAACARYAPVS
;
A
#
# COMPACT_ATOMS: atom_id res chain seq x y z
N MET A 1 7.68 -27.36 -23.67
CA MET A 1 7.64 -27.50 -22.22
C MET A 1 6.97 -26.22 -21.69
N ASN A 2 5.72 -26.29 -21.23
CA ASN A 2 5.07 -25.15 -20.56
C ASN A 2 5.68 -25.05 -19.16
N GLU A 3 6.57 -24.08 -18.95
CA GLU A 3 6.94 -23.72 -17.58
C GLU A 3 5.67 -23.30 -16.83
N ALA A 4 5.44 -23.91 -15.69
CA ALA A 4 4.37 -23.44 -14.79
C ALA A 4 4.58 -21.95 -14.53
N PRO A 5 3.53 -21.10 -14.60
CA PRO A 5 3.71 -19.68 -14.37
C PRO A 5 4.33 -19.45 -12.99
N SER A 6 5.52 -18.86 -12.98
CA SER A 6 6.19 -18.52 -11.72
C SER A 6 5.29 -17.60 -10.91
N LEU A 7 5.20 -17.84 -9.61
CA LEU A 7 4.44 -16.96 -8.71
C LEU A 7 4.93 -15.51 -8.86
N PRO A 8 4.03 -14.52 -8.86
CA PRO A 8 4.44 -13.12 -8.96
C PRO A 8 5.30 -12.74 -7.75
N LYS A 9 6.38 -12.01 -7.99
CA LYS A 9 7.23 -11.43 -6.94
C LYS A 9 6.86 -9.98 -6.77
N ILE A 10 6.10 -9.66 -5.74
CA ILE A 10 5.57 -8.33 -5.50
C ILE A 10 6.40 -7.65 -4.40
N ALA A 11 6.89 -6.43 -4.67
CA ALA A 11 7.40 -5.55 -3.64
C ALA A 11 6.31 -4.57 -3.21
N ALA A 12 6.16 -4.34 -1.90
CA ALA A 12 5.14 -3.44 -1.37
C ALA A 12 5.76 -2.17 -0.77
N ILE A 13 5.18 -1.01 -1.08
CA ILE A 13 5.49 0.29 -0.49
C ILE A 13 4.33 0.70 0.41
N VAL A 14 4.56 0.80 1.72
CA VAL A 14 3.59 1.35 2.68
C VAL A 14 3.92 2.81 2.95
N LEU A 15 3.02 3.72 2.60
CA LEU A 15 3.19 5.16 2.78
C LEU A 15 2.70 5.60 4.17
N ALA A 16 3.63 5.70 5.12
CA ALA A 16 3.36 6.03 6.53
C ALA A 16 4.03 7.34 7.01
N ALA A 17 4.51 8.19 6.10
CA ALA A 17 5.27 9.40 6.42
C ALA A 17 4.40 10.64 6.74
N GLY A 18 3.08 10.57 6.53
CA GLY A 18 2.16 11.70 6.61
C GLY A 18 1.95 12.26 8.03
N MET A 19 1.69 13.56 8.13
CA MET A 19 1.49 14.27 9.41
C MET A 19 0.13 14.02 10.06
N SER A 20 -0.86 13.53 9.32
CA SER A 20 -2.23 13.25 9.81
C SER A 20 -2.89 14.44 10.52
N THR A 21 -2.65 15.66 10.04
CA THR A 21 -3.02 16.91 10.70
C THR A 21 -4.50 17.03 11.06
N ARG A 22 -5.40 16.53 10.22
CA ARG A 22 -6.84 16.53 10.46
C ARG A 22 -7.29 15.67 11.64
N MET A 23 -6.53 14.64 11.98
CA MET A 23 -6.85 13.73 13.09
C MET A 23 -6.10 14.07 14.37
N GLY A 24 -5.14 15.01 14.34
CA GLY A 24 -4.30 15.37 15.50
C GLY A 24 -3.40 14.21 16.01
N ARG A 25 -3.53 13.02 15.43
CA ARG A 25 -2.79 11.80 15.81
C ARG A 25 -2.24 11.13 14.56
N ALA A 26 -1.03 10.54 14.66
CA ALA A 26 -0.44 9.83 13.54
C ALA A 26 -1.26 8.58 13.20
N LYS A 27 -1.87 8.55 12.02
CA LYS A 27 -2.73 7.43 11.55
C LYS A 27 -2.02 6.09 11.66
N ALA A 28 -0.73 6.04 11.31
CA ALA A 28 0.09 4.84 11.37
C ALA A 28 0.12 4.17 12.75
N LEU A 29 -0.06 4.98 13.82
CA LEU A 29 0.04 4.54 15.22
C LEU A 29 -1.33 4.34 15.89
N LEU A 30 -2.42 4.55 15.19
CA LEU A 30 -3.76 4.28 15.72
C LEU A 30 -3.94 2.77 15.95
N SER A 31 -4.61 2.42 17.06
CA SER A 31 -4.85 1.03 17.41
C SER A 31 -5.91 0.39 16.51
N TRP A 32 -5.52 -0.63 15.77
CA TRP A 32 -6.39 -1.45 14.93
C TRP A 32 -6.34 -2.89 15.44
N GLY A 33 -7.41 -3.34 16.10
CA GLY A 33 -7.43 -4.67 16.73
C GLY A 33 -6.31 -4.88 17.75
N GLY A 34 -6.07 -3.89 18.64
CA GLY A 34 -5.03 -3.98 19.67
C GLY A 34 -3.60 -3.74 19.19
N SER A 35 -3.37 -3.55 17.89
CA SER A 35 -2.02 -3.34 17.29
C SER A 35 -1.97 -2.02 16.51
N PRO A 36 -0.81 -1.32 16.41
CA PRO A 36 -0.70 -0.16 15.53
C PRO A 36 -1.10 -0.48 14.09
N LEU A 37 -1.86 0.40 13.43
CA LEU A 37 -2.38 0.19 12.08
C LEU A 37 -1.26 -0.14 11.06
N VAL A 38 -0.12 0.54 11.14
CA VAL A 38 1.03 0.23 10.29
C VAL A 38 1.56 -1.19 10.51
N ARG A 39 1.58 -1.66 11.77
CA ARG A 39 2.01 -3.03 12.08
C ARG A 39 1.03 -4.05 11.53
N HIS A 40 -0.27 -3.81 11.70
CA HIS A 40 -1.31 -4.66 11.12
C HIS A 40 -1.13 -4.80 9.59
N GLN A 41 -0.94 -3.68 8.88
CA GLN A 41 -0.72 -3.70 7.44
C GLN A 41 0.55 -4.47 7.04
N VAL A 42 1.65 -4.24 7.76
CA VAL A 42 2.92 -4.95 7.50
C VAL A 42 2.74 -6.45 7.68
N ILE A 43 2.14 -6.90 8.79
CA ILE A 43 1.89 -8.32 9.05
C ILE A 43 0.98 -8.92 7.97
N THR A 44 -0.09 -8.22 7.59
CA THR A 44 -1.00 -8.67 6.53
C THR A 44 -0.27 -8.83 5.18
N LEU A 45 0.65 -7.94 4.86
CA LEU A 45 1.47 -8.02 3.64
C LEU A 45 2.48 -9.17 3.72
N THR A 46 3.27 -9.24 4.80
CA THR A 46 4.35 -10.22 4.95
C THR A 46 3.83 -11.65 5.15
N SER A 47 2.54 -11.83 5.46
CA SER A 47 1.89 -13.14 5.48
C SER A 47 1.57 -13.71 4.11
N GLN A 48 1.75 -12.94 3.02
CA GLN A 48 1.53 -13.41 1.65
C GLN A 48 2.88 -13.81 1.03
N PRO A 49 3.08 -15.08 0.63
CA PRO A 49 4.39 -15.56 0.13
C PRO A 49 4.88 -14.84 -1.14
N GLU A 50 3.95 -14.32 -1.94
CA GLU A 50 4.26 -13.60 -3.17
C GLU A 50 4.76 -12.17 -2.90
N ILE A 51 4.55 -11.63 -1.69
CA ILE A 51 5.10 -10.34 -1.29
C ILE A 51 6.51 -10.56 -0.73
N THR A 52 7.50 -10.40 -1.59
CA THR A 52 8.89 -10.74 -1.30
C THR A 52 9.63 -9.64 -0.53
N LEU A 53 9.13 -8.42 -0.55
CA LEU A 53 9.70 -7.27 0.16
C LEU A 53 8.60 -6.29 0.57
N VAL A 54 8.69 -5.79 1.79
CA VAL A 54 7.86 -4.68 2.28
C VAL A 54 8.76 -3.55 2.74
N VAL A 55 8.61 -2.35 2.14
CA VAL A 55 9.23 -1.12 2.61
C VAL A 55 8.19 -0.18 3.20
N VAL A 56 8.44 0.34 4.39
CA VAL A 56 7.59 1.32 5.06
C VAL A 56 8.27 2.68 5.00
N VAL A 57 7.68 3.60 4.26
CA VAL A 57 8.20 4.97 4.15
C VAL A 57 7.74 5.77 5.36
N VAL A 58 8.67 6.19 6.19
CA VAL A 58 8.43 6.96 7.42
C VAL A 58 8.92 8.40 7.30
N GLY A 59 8.27 9.31 8.03
CA GLY A 59 8.60 10.75 8.01
C GLY A 59 8.23 11.42 9.34
N HIS A 60 6.97 11.87 9.47
CA HIS A 60 6.46 12.37 10.74
C HIS A 60 6.43 11.24 11.78
N ARG A 61 6.89 11.53 13.02
CA ARG A 61 7.00 10.54 14.11
C ARG A 61 7.74 9.25 13.70
N ARG A 62 8.77 9.41 12.87
CA ARG A 62 9.52 8.29 12.27
C ARG A 62 9.96 7.23 13.29
N LYS A 63 10.48 7.66 14.47
CA LYS A 63 10.95 6.73 15.49
C LYS A 63 9.82 5.82 15.96
N GLU A 64 8.69 6.38 16.33
CA GLU A 64 7.55 5.64 16.84
C GLU A 64 6.93 4.70 15.80
N VAL A 65 6.87 5.15 14.53
CA VAL A 65 6.38 4.29 13.44
C VAL A 65 7.36 3.15 13.17
N THR A 66 8.68 3.40 13.24
CA THR A 66 9.70 2.36 13.11
C THR A 66 9.63 1.37 14.27
N ASP A 67 9.52 1.87 15.52
CA ASP A 67 9.39 1.03 16.71
C ASP A 67 8.12 0.14 16.64
N ALA A 68 7.01 0.66 16.09
CA ALA A 68 5.77 -0.07 15.94
C ALA A 68 5.87 -1.31 15.03
N ILE A 69 6.79 -1.35 14.09
CA ILE A 69 6.99 -2.48 13.18
C ILE A 69 8.22 -3.33 13.52
N GLN A 70 8.87 -3.09 14.67
CA GLN A 70 10.01 -3.92 15.12
C GLN A 70 9.59 -5.39 15.23
N GLY A 71 10.53 -6.29 14.88
CA GLY A 71 10.29 -7.74 14.86
C GLY A 71 9.50 -8.24 13.66
N THR A 72 9.17 -7.37 12.68
CA THR A 72 8.65 -7.78 11.36
C THR A 72 9.78 -7.84 10.33
N SER A 73 9.53 -8.45 9.17
CA SER A 73 10.50 -8.49 8.05
C SER A 73 10.48 -7.23 7.18
N ALA A 74 9.71 -6.21 7.52
CA ALA A 74 9.65 -4.97 6.75
C ALA A 74 10.85 -4.05 7.02
N HIS A 75 11.27 -3.31 5.99
CA HIS A 75 12.33 -2.32 6.06
C HIS A 75 11.76 -0.91 6.15
N THR A 76 12.36 -0.04 6.97
CA THR A 76 11.98 1.38 7.04
C THR A 76 12.84 2.23 6.12
N ILE A 77 12.20 3.14 5.39
CA ILE A 77 12.84 4.15 4.53
C ILE A 77 12.45 5.52 5.05
N VAL A 78 13.45 6.33 5.42
CA VAL A 78 13.21 7.67 5.96
C VAL A 78 13.04 8.68 4.81
N ASN A 79 11.85 9.23 4.65
CA ASN A 79 11.62 10.38 3.79
C ASN A 79 11.83 11.68 4.59
N ARG A 80 12.95 12.36 4.41
CA ARG A 80 13.23 13.66 5.05
C ARG A 80 12.41 14.80 4.44
N LYS A 81 11.89 14.62 3.22
CA LYS A 81 11.10 15.60 2.46
C LYS A 81 9.60 15.43 2.63
N TYR A 82 9.13 14.67 3.63
CA TYR A 82 7.71 14.35 3.82
C TYR A 82 6.78 15.57 3.94
N ARG A 83 7.33 16.75 4.29
CA ARG A 83 6.59 18.02 4.36
C ARG A 83 6.39 18.68 2.99
N GLU A 84 7.20 18.33 2.00
CA GLU A 84 7.14 18.91 0.65
C GLU A 84 6.03 18.30 -0.20
N GLY A 85 5.36 17.23 0.28
CA GLY A 85 4.22 16.62 -0.39
C GLY A 85 4.22 15.10 -0.33
N ARG A 86 3.09 14.51 -0.74
CA ARG A 86 2.90 13.04 -0.67
C ARG A 86 3.74 12.29 -1.70
N ALA A 87 3.98 12.89 -2.87
CA ALA A 87 4.76 12.26 -3.93
C ALA A 87 6.20 11.98 -3.49
N THR A 88 6.79 12.82 -2.61
CA THR A 88 8.14 12.59 -2.08
C THR A 88 8.27 11.25 -1.35
N SER A 89 7.20 10.81 -0.67
CA SER A 89 7.18 9.49 -0.01
C SER A 89 7.08 8.35 -1.00
N LEU A 90 6.32 8.53 -2.08
CA LEU A 90 6.22 7.56 -3.16
C LEU A 90 7.57 7.36 -3.86
N VAL A 91 8.24 8.49 -4.18
CA VAL A 91 9.60 8.49 -4.76
C VAL A 91 10.60 7.79 -3.84
N ALA A 92 10.59 8.11 -2.54
CA ALA A 92 11.50 7.49 -1.56
C ALA A 92 11.32 5.96 -1.50
N GLY A 93 10.07 5.49 -1.48
CA GLY A 93 9.76 4.06 -1.53
C GLY A 93 10.18 3.41 -2.83
N ALA A 94 9.93 4.04 -3.97
CA ALA A 94 10.29 3.53 -5.29
C ALA A 94 11.81 3.44 -5.50
N LEU A 95 12.57 4.41 -4.98
CA LEU A 95 14.04 4.36 -5.03
C LEU A 95 14.61 3.21 -4.19
N ALA A 96 13.98 2.90 -3.06
CA ALA A 96 14.39 1.78 -2.21
C ALA A 96 14.11 0.40 -2.83
N LEU A 97 13.24 0.33 -3.84
CA LEU A 97 12.93 -0.89 -4.60
C LEU A 97 13.74 -1.03 -5.90
N ALA A 98 14.67 -0.11 -6.19
CA ALA A 98 15.52 -0.24 -7.36
C ALA A 98 16.34 -1.53 -7.27
N ASP A 99 16.42 -2.24 -8.39
CA ASP A 99 17.25 -3.45 -8.57
C ASP A 99 16.84 -4.73 -7.79
N ILE A 100 15.60 -4.78 -7.24
CA ILE A 100 15.15 -5.93 -6.44
C ILE A 100 14.59 -7.08 -7.29
N GLY A 101 14.43 -6.89 -8.61
CA GLY A 101 13.92 -7.94 -9.50
C GLY A 101 12.47 -8.36 -9.22
N SER A 102 11.64 -7.45 -8.68
CA SER A 102 10.21 -7.69 -8.52
C SER A 102 9.47 -7.60 -9.85
N THR A 103 8.45 -8.44 -10.01
CA THR A 103 7.59 -8.44 -11.22
C THR A 103 6.48 -7.39 -11.14
N ALA A 104 6.22 -6.86 -9.96
CA ALA A 104 5.22 -5.81 -9.71
C ALA A 104 5.50 -5.04 -8.42
N VAL A 105 4.95 -3.83 -8.31
CA VAL A 105 5.02 -2.99 -7.11
C VAL A 105 3.61 -2.68 -6.60
N MET A 106 3.35 -3.02 -5.35
CA MET A 106 2.11 -2.67 -4.65
C MET A 106 2.30 -1.38 -3.85
N VAL A 107 1.41 -0.41 -4.04
CA VAL A 107 1.39 0.83 -3.26
C VAL A 107 0.22 0.80 -2.28
N VAL A 108 0.54 0.95 -1.00
CA VAL A 108 -0.38 0.92 0.14
C VAL A 108 -0.33 2.24 0.88
N ASN A 109 -1.49 2.85 1.13
CA ASN A 109 -1.58 4.01 2.02
C ASN A 109 -1.92 3.55 3.43
N VAL A 110 -1.28 4.13 4.44
CA VAL A 110 -1.52 3.74 5.83
C VAL A 110 -2.94 4.03 6.33
N ASP A 111 -3.66 4.93 5.69
CA ASP A 111 -5.06 5.24 6.02
C ASP A 111 -6.10 4.32 5.34
N GLN A 112 -5.65 3.23 4.76
CA GLN A 112 -6.48 2.24 4.07
C GLN A 112 -6.15 0.85 4.65
N PRO A 113 -6.93 0.36 5.63
CA PRO A 113 -6.66 -0.92 6.26
C PRO A 113 -6.66 -2.05 5.24
N LEU A 114 -5.74 -2.98 5.43
CA LEU A 114 -5.62 -4.16 4.58
C LEU A 114 -6.24 -5.39 5.25
N ALA A 115 -6.76 -6.28 4.40
CA ALA A 115 -7.23 -7.58 4.82
C ALA A 115 -6.87 -8.64 3.76
N PRO A 116 -6.68 -9.91 4.15
CA PRO A 116 -6.32 -10.99 3.23
C PRO A 116 -7.31 -11.19 2.08
N GLU A 117 -8.60 -10.96 2.32
CA GLU A 117 -9.67 -11.06 1.32
C GLU A 117 -9.59 -9.98 0.23
N ILE A 118 -8.84 -8.89 0.47
CA ILE A 118 -8.52 -7.89 -0.57
C ILE A 118 -7.23 -8.28 -1.29
N LEU A 119 -6.20 -8.70 -0.54
CA LEU A 119 -4.87 -8.96 -1.10
C LEU A 119 -4.83 -10.19 -2.01
N ARG A 120 -5.40 -11.31 -1.56
CA ARG A 120 -5.33 -12.59 -2.29
C ARG A 120 -5.90 -12.52 -3.72
N PRO A 121 -7.08 -11.93 -3.97
CA PRO A 121 -7.58 -11.76 -5.34
C PRO A 121 -6.65 -10.90 -6.21
N LEU A 122 -6.09 -9.80 -5.65
CA LEU A 122 -5.17 -8.92 -6.36
C LEU A 122 -3.86 -9.63 -6.72
N ILE A 123 -3.27 -10.36 -5.78
CA ILE A 123 -2.03 -11.11 -5.97
C ILE A 123 -2.23 -12.17 -7.06
N ARG A 124 -3.32 -12.95 -7.01
CA ARG A 124 -3.66 -13.91 -8.07
C ARG A 124 -3.83 -13.25 -9.43
N ALA A 125 -4.52 -12.11 -9.47
CA ALA A 125 -4.69 -11.36 -10.71
C ALA A 125 -3.35 -10.82 -11.25
N SER A 126 -2.40 -10.46 -10.40
CA SER A 126 -1.07 -10.01 -10.80
C SER A 126 -0.27 -11.10 -11.51
N GLY A 127 -0.39 -12.36 -11.08
CA GLY A 127 0.21 -13.49 -11.80
C GLY A 127 -0.44 -13.75 -13.17
N ALA A 128 -1.77 -13.63 -13.25
CA ALA A 128 -2.52 -13.90 -14.47
C ALA A 128 -2.50 -12.73 -15.49
N ARG A 129 -2.32 -11.50 -15.02
CA ARG A 129 -2.41 -10.25 -15.79
C ARG A 129 -1.18 -9.39 -15.52
N SER A 130 0.01 -9.90 -15.79
CA SER A 130 1.30 -9.31 -15.41
C SER A 130 1.57 -7.92 -15.97
N GLN A 131 0.88 -7.51 -17.03
CA GLN A 131 0.99 -6.17 -17.64
C GLN A 131 -0.12 -5.21 -17.21
N ALA A 132 -1.10 -5.67 -16.42
CA ALA A 132 -2.19 -4.82 -15.99
C ALA A 132 -1.84 -4.01 -14.73
N LEU A 133 -2.32 -2.76 -14.67
CA LEU A 133 -2.40 -1.99 -13.45
C LEU A 133 -3.63 -2.45 -12.68
N LEU A 134 -3.43 -3.09 -11.54
CA LEU A 134 -4.52 -3.73 -10.80
C LEU A 134 -4.96 -2.88 -9.62
N ARG A 135 -6.26 -2.80 -9.42
CA ARG A 135 -6.85 -2.23 -8.22
C ARG A 135 -8.12 -2.98 -7.83
N PRO A 136 -8.44 -3.12 -6.53
CA PRO A 136 -9.67 -3.76 -6.13
C PRO A 136 -10.87 -2.87 -6.47
N SER A 137 -12.04 -3.47 -6.63
CA SER A 137 -13.30 -2.75 -6.70
C SER A 137 -14.33 -3.42 -5.81
N TYR A 138 -15.06 -2.60 -5.05
CA TYR A 138 -16.19 -3.03 -4.23
C TYR A 138 -17.44 -2.29 -4.71
N LEU A 139 -18.49 -3.03 -5.11
CA LEU A 139 -19.70 -2.49 -5.69
C LEU A 139 -19.41 -1.44 -6.80
N SER A 140 -18.51 -1.80 -7.73
CA SER A 140 -18.03 -0.98 -8.84
C SER A 140 -17.24 0.28 -8.44
N LYS A 141 -17.04 0.55 -7.15
CA LYS A 141 -16.18 1.64 -6.67
C LYS A 141 -14.73 1.17 -6.66
N PRO A 142 -13.82 1.89 -7.35
CA PRO A 142 -12.40 1.53 -7.35
C PRO A 142 -11.74 1.83 -6.00
N GLY A 143 -10.93 0.89 -5.53
CA GLY A 143 -10.31 0.93 -4.21
C GLY A 143 -8.78 0.88 -4.23
N HIS A 144 -8.23 0.44 -3.10
CA HIS A 144 -6.80 0.25 -2.83
C HIS A 144 -6.56 -1.10 -2.15
N PRO A 145 -5.34 -1.64 -2.18
CA PRO A 145 -4.10 -1.08 -2.75
C PRO A 145 -4.08 -1.10 -4.28
N ILE A 146 -3.05 -0.48 -4.87
CA ILE A 146 -2.81 -0.51 -6.32
C ILE A 146 -1.56 -1.33 -6.57
N ILE A 147 -1.59 -2.25 -7.56
CA ILE A 147 -0.42 -2.97 -8.05
C ILE A 147 -0.07 -2.43 -9.43
N LEU A 148 1.18 -1.99 -9.58
CA LEU A 148 1.75 -1.56 -10.84
C LEU A 148 2.64 -2.68 -11.40
N PRO A 149 2.53 -3.02 -12.69
CA PRO A 149 3.44 -3.96 -13.32
C PRO A 149 4.86 -3.40 -13.41
N ALA A 150 5.84 -4.28 -13.63
CA ALA A 150 7.28 -3.94 -13.58
C ALA A 150 7.68 -2.83 -14.55
N ASP A 151 7.04 -2.70 -15.69
CA ASP A 151 7.32 -1.69 -16.71
C ASP A 151 6.75 -0.30 -16.36
N ILE A 152 5.68 -0.21 -15.56
CA ILE A 152 5.11 1.06 -15.08
C ILE A 152 5.73 1.47 -13.72
N ALA A 153 6.08 0.52 -12.87
CA ALA A 153 6.60 0.80 -11.53
C ALA A 153 7.77 1.81 -11.47
N PRO A 154 8.71 1.86 -12.43
CA PRO A 154 9.76 2.88 -12.46
C PRO A 154 9.27 4.33 -12.51
N GLU A 155 8.07 4.58 -13.05
CA GLU A 155 7.49 5.93 -13.09
C GLU A 155 7.20 6.50 -11.69
N LEU A 156 7.08 5.64 -10.66
CA LEU A 156 6.93 6.07 -9.28
C LEU A 156 8.09 6.97 -8.81
N LYS A 157 9.29 6.78 -9.36
CA LYS A 157 10.49 7.58 -9.06
C LYS A 157 10.37 9.03 -9.59
N LEU A 158 9.49 9.26 -10.56
CA LEU A 158 9.26 10.56 -11.21
C LEU A 158 8.00 11.25 -10.70
N ALA A 159 7.31 10.68 -9.71
CA ALA A 159 6.07 11.23 -9.19
C ALA A 159 6.28 12.60 -8.56
N THR A 160 5.40 13.56 -8.88
CA THR A 160 5.37 14.91 -8.29
C THR A 160 4.00 15.22 -7.72
N ASP A 161 3.91 16.08 -6.71
CA ASP A 161 2.60 16.52 -6.19
C ASP A 161 1.91 17.48 -7.16
N ALA A 162 2.66 18.21 -8.00
CA ALA A 162 2.11 19.05 -9.06
C ALA A 162 1.28 18.24 -10.06
N ASP A 163 1.71 17.00 -10.34
CA ASP A 163 1.02 16.07 -11.24
C ASP A 163 0.13 15.07 -10.48
N PHE A 164 -0.26 15.34 -9.25
CA PHE A 164 -1.09 14.45 -8.42
C PHE A 164 -0.47 13.08 -8.13
N GLY A 165 0.84 12.93 -8.24
CA GLY A 165 1.60 11.74 -7.86
C GLY A 165 1.10 10.44 -8.50
N LEU A 166 0.75 9.42 -7.69
CA LEU A 166 0.27 8.13 -8.19
C LEU A 166 -0.97 8.24 -9.08
N ARG A 167 -1.84 9.25 -8.86
CA ARG A 167 -3.05 9.43 -9.67
C ARG A 167 -2.73 9.76 -11.12
N ALA A 168 -1.68 10.54 -11.36
CA ALA A 168 -1.24 10.86 -12.74
C ALA A 168 -0.75 9.61 -13.47
N ILE A 169 0.03 8.77 -12.80
CA ILE A 169 0.51 7.50 -13.36
C ILE A 169 -0.68 6.62 -13.72
N VAL A 170 -1.61 6.42 -12.78
CA VAL A 170 -2.83 5.63 -13.01
C VAL A 170 -3.65 6.20 -14.17
N LYS A 171 -3.78 7.53 -14.28
CA LYS A 171 -4.52 8.17 -15.37
C LYS A 171 -3.82 7.98 -16.73
N ARG A 172 -2.49 8.09 -16.78
CA ARG A 172 -1.69 7.90 -18.00
C ARG A 172 -1.84 6.49 -18.58
N HIS A 173 -2.00 5.50 -17.70
CA HIS A 173 -2.15 4.10 -18.09
C HIS A 173 -3.59 3.58 -17.89
N SER A 174 -4.58 4.45 -18.10
CA SER A 174 -6.00 4.14 -17.85
C SER A 174 -6.50 2.94 -18.66
N GLU A 175 -5.98 2.74 -19.86
CA GLU A 175 -6.30 1.59 -20.74
C GLU A 175 -5.76 0.25 -20.21
N ARG A 176 -4.79 0.28 -19.30
CA ARG A 176 -4.20 -0.91 -18.67
C ARG A 176 -4.80 -1.22 -17.30
N ILE A 177 -5.74 -0.39 -16.83
CA ILE A 177 -6.38 -0.63 -15.54
C ILE A 177 -7.28 -1.86 -15.63
N SER A 178 -7.05 -2.80 -14.71
CA SER A 178 -7.94 -3.94 -14.51
C SER A 178 -8.48 -3.93 -13.08
N HIS A 179 -9.80 -3.85 -12.96
CA HIS A 179 -10.49 -3.92 -11.69
C HIS A 179 -10.66 -5.37 -11.25
N VAL A 180 -10.32 -5.65 -10.01
CA VAL A 180 -10.50 -6.96 -9.37
C VAL A 180 -11.64 -6.82 -8.36
N ALA A 181 -12.76 -7.48 -8.63
CA ALA A 181 -13.90 -7.46 -7.72
C ALA A 181 -13.50 -8.12 -6.38
N VAL A 182 -13.84 -7.47 -5.28
CA VAL A 182 -13.66 -7.95 -3.92
C VAL A 182 -14.95 -7.76 -3.12
N GLU A 183 -15.17 -8.61 -2.12
CA GLU A 183 -16.39 -8.56 -1.29
C GLU A 183 -16.24 -7.68 -0.03
N SER A 184 -15.06 -7.10 0.18
CA SER A 184 -14.76 -6.29 1.36
C SER A 184 -14.84 -4.80 1.05
N GLU A 185 -15.69 -4.10 1.79
CA GLU A 185 -15.80 -2.64 1.76
C GLU A 185 -14.50 -1.95 2.19
N LEU A 186 -13.65 -2.61 2.97
CA LEU A 186 -12.33 -2.09 3.36
C LEU A 186 -11.50 -1.61 2.18
N ALA A 187 -11.68 -2.23 1.00
CA ALA A 187 -10.97 -1.85 -0.21
C ALA A 187 -11.21 -0.39 -0.65
N VAL A 188 -12.33 0.19 -0.27
CA VAL A 188 -12.73 1.55 -0.66
C VAL A 188 -12.76 2.55 0.51
N LEU A 189 -12.46 2.09 1.73
CA LEU A 189 -12.42 2.96 2.91
C LEU A 189 -11.15 3.81 2.93
N ASN A 190 -11.30 5.04 3.42
CA ASN A 190 -10.21 5.96 3.72
C ASN A 190 -10.44 6.54 5.11
N LEU A 191 -9.57 6.22 6.05
CA LEU A 191 -9.66 6.67 7.44
C LEU A 191 -9.11 8.09 7.59
N ASN A 192 -9.92 9.10 7.29
CA ASN A 192 -9.49 10.50 7.27
C ASN A 192 -9.84 11.26 8.54
N THR A 193 -10.87 10.81 9.28
CA THR A 193 -11.34 11.39 10.54
C THR A 193 -11.33 10.34 11.64
N THR A 194 -11.37 10.79 12.90
CA THR A 194 -11.47 9.90 14.07
C THR A 194 -12.75 9.09 14.02
N SER A 195 -13.87 9.71 13.67
CA SER A 195 -15.16 9.02 13.56
C SER A 195 -15.17 7.92 12.52
N GLU A 196 -14.59 8.16 11.31
CA GLU A 196 -14.43 7.13 10.28
C GLU A 196 -13.54 5.97 10.77
N PHE A 197 -12.47 6.31 11.49
CA PHE A 197 -11.56 5.32 12.06
C PHE A 197 -12.28 4.44 13.11
N ASP A 198 -12.96 5.06 14.08
CA ASP A 198 -13.64 4.35 15.16
C ASP A 198 -14.76 3.44 14.62
N ALA A 199 -15.54 3.93 13.66
CA ALA A 199 -16.57 3.14 12.99
C ALA A 199 -15.98 1.93 12.23
N ALA A 200 -14.86 2.14 11.52
CA ALA A 200 -14.18 1.07 10.82
C ALA A 200 -13.54 0.06 11.78
N CYS A 201 -12.95 0.51 12.90
CA CYS A 201 -12.42 -0.37 13.93
C CYS A 201 -13.50 -1.28 14.52
N ALA A 202 -14.65 -0.71 14.87
CA ALA A 202 -15.76 -1.48 15.47
C ALA A 202 -16.28 -2.58 14.53
N ARG A 203 -16.17 -2.35 13.20
CA ARG A 203 -16.73 -3.27 12.19
C ARG A 203 -15.73 -4.27 11.63
N TYR A 204 -14.45 -3.87 11.48
CA TYR A 204 -13.48 -4.61 10.69
C TYR A 204 -12.16 -4.91 11.40
N ALA A 205 -11.87 -4.28 12.53
CA ALA A 205 -10.62 -4.59 13.24
C ALA A 205 -10.69 -6.02 13.83
N PRO A 206 -9.58 -6.78 13.77
CA PRO A 206 -9.54 -8.09 14.40
C PRO A 206 -9.91 -7.99 15.89
N VAL A 207 -10.70 -8.93 16.38
CA VAL A 207 -10.94 -9.06 17.82
C VAL A 207 -9.65 -9.58 18.46
N SER A 208 -9.18 -8.88 19.48
CA SER A 208 -7.95 -9.21 20.24
C SER A 208 -8.12 -10.47 21.06
#